data_1a452a136d0b79cc3ff7fabb61a1e756
#
_entry.id   1a452a136d0b79cc3ff7fabb61a1e756
#
_cell.length_a   1.000
_cell.length_b   1.000
_cell.length_c   1.000
_cell.angle_alpha   90.00
_cell.angle_beta   90.00
_cell.angle_gamma   90.00
#
_symmetry.space_group_name_H-M   'P 1'
#
loop_
_entity.id
_entity.type
_entity.pdbx_description
1 polymer ?
#
loop_
_entity_poly.entity_id
_entity_poly.type
_entity_poly.pdbx_seq_one_letter_code
_entity_poly.pdbx_strand_id
1 'polypeptide(L)'
;IKVYLFEDLRPTPEISYAIRKLGCQSGIILTASHNPKEYNGYKAYWDDGAQMIAPHDKNTIAEVNKIRNAADIRFEGKKELIELIGKEIDEQYIADLKTVSLSPDSIARRSCIRRFTVRGYV
;
A
#
# COMPACT_ATOMS: atom_id res chain seq x y z
N ILE A 1 -8.53 13.30 -9.52
CA ILE A 1 -7.32 12.65 -8.99
C ILE A 1 -7.11 11.38 -9.79
N LYS A 2 -5.88 11.15 -10.29
CA LYS A 2 -5.47 9.87 -10.87
C LYS A 2 -5.18 8.88 -9.75
N VAL A 3 -5.65 7.64 -9.89
CA VAL A 3 -5.47 6.57 -8.92
C VAL A 3 -4.77 5.40 -9.59
N TYR A 4 -3.69 4.92 -8.97
CA TYR A 4 -3.07 3.64 -9.27
C TYR A 4 -3.63 2.61 -8.30
N LEU A 5 -4.28 1.59 -8.83
CA LEU A 5 -4.91 0.54 -8.03
C LEU A 5 -4.25 -0.80 -8.34
N PHE A 6 -3.72 -1.47 -7.35
CA PHE A 6 -3.25 -2.84 -7.55
C PHE A 6 -4.40 -3.77 -7.92
N GLU A 7 -4.19 -4.59 -8.94
CA GLU A 7 -5.17 -5.56 -9.44
C GLU A 7 -5.47 -6.68 -8.43
N ASP A 8 -4.56 -6.90 -7.47
CA ASP A 8 -4.68 -7.93 -6.44
C ASP A 8 -3.88 -7.47 -5.19
N LEU A 9 -3.95 -8.25 -4.13
CA LEU A 9 -3.29 -7.99 -2.86
C LEU A 9 -1.77 -7.93 -3.01
N ARG A 10 -1.16 -6.95 -2.37
CA ARG A 10 0.30 -6.77 -2.30
C ARG A 10 0.74 -6.52 -0.86
N PRO A 11 1.97 -6.91 -0.51
CA PRO A 11 2.51 -6.64 0.82
C PRO A 11 2.73 -5.13 1.04
N THR A 12 2.52 -4.69 2.27
CA THR A 12 2.68 -3.26 2.66
C THR A 12 3.96 -2.60 2.16
N PRO A 13 5.16 -3.24 2.20
CA PRO A 13 6.38 -2.62 1.70
C PRO A 13 6.36 -2.32 0.21
N GLU A 14 5.64 -3.10 -0.57
CA GLU A 14 5.50 -2.88 -2.01
C GLU A 14 4.62 -1.66 -2.33
N ILE A 15 3.59 -1.41 -1.52
CA ILE A 15 2.79 -0.18 -1.65
C ILE A 15 3.66 1.05 -1.37
N SER A 16 4.48 1.01 -0.31
CA SER A 16 5.45 2.06 0.01
C SER A 16 6.43 2.31 -1.16
N TYR A 17 6.91 1.23 -1.79
CA TYR A 17 7.75 1.29 -2.98
C TYR A 17 7.01 1.94 -4.16
N ALA A 18 5.78 1.51 -4.45
CA ALA A 18 4.99 2.01 -5.57
C ALA A 18 4.68 3.50 -5.45
N ILE A 19 4.40 4.00 -4.24
CA ILE A 19 4.19 5.44 -3.99
C ILE A 19 5.38 6.25 -4.50
N ARG A 20 6.60 5.88 -4.12
CA ARG A 20 7.83 6.56 -4.54
C ARG A 20 8.13 6.37 -6.01
N LYS A 21 7.97 5.15 -6.52
CA LYS A 21 8.28 4.78 -7.90
C LYS A 21 7.40 5.49 -8.91
N LEU A 22 6.12 5.66 -8.60
CA LEU A 22 5.12 6.30 -9.46
C LEU A 22 4.96 7.80 -9.17
N GLY A 23 5.68 8.35 -8.20
CA GLY A 23 5.59 9.77 -7.81
C GLY A 23 4.20 10.14 -7.28
N CYS A 24 3.57 9.24 -6.51
CA CYS A 24 2.26 9.51 -5.93
C CYS A 24 2.37 10.52 -4.77
N GLN A 25 1.37 11.39 -4.62
CA GLN A 25 1.29 12.31 -3.50
C GLN A 25 0.89 11.63 -2.19
N SER A 26 0.23 10.48 -2.28
CA SER A 26 -0.24 9.73 -1.12
C SER A 26 -0.55 8.30 -1.51
N GLY A 27 -0.65 7.42 -0.53
CA GLY A 27 -1.12 6.04 -0.71
C GLY A 27 -2.03 5.61 0.42
N ILE A 28 -2.84 4.60 0.13
CA ILE A 28 -3.80 4.04 1.08
C ILE A 28 -3.66 2.52 1.08
N ILE A 29 -3.66 1.93 2.26
CA ILE A 29 -3.72 0.48 2.44
C ILE A 29 -4.90 0.16 3.36
N LEU A 30 -5.78 -0.72 2.89
CA LEU A 30 -6.84 -1.30 3.69
C LEU A 30 -6.38 -2.67 4.19
N THR A 31 -6.23 -2.84 5.50
CA THR A 31 -5.70 -4.08 6.07
C THR A 31 -6.05 -4.23 7.55
N ALA A 32 -6.33 -5.44 7.96
CA ALA A 32 -6.41 -5.82 9.36
C ALA A 32 -5.02 -6.10 9.98
N SER A 33 -3.93 -6.01 9.19
CA SER A 33 -2.59 -6.42 9.60
C SER A 33 -2.56 -7.91 10.01
N HIS A 34 -2.23 -8.21 11.26
CA HIS A 34 -2.24 -9.55 11.85
C HIS A 34 -3.49 -9.84 12.69
N ASN A 35 -4.41 -8.89 12.75
CA ASN A 35 -5.66 -9.02 13.49
C ASN A 35 -6.72 -9.79 12.69
N PRO A 36 -7.79 -10.29 13.33
CA PRO A 36 -8.97 -10.79 12.64
C PRO A 36 -9.56 -9.74 11.68
N LYS A 37 -10.22 -10.19 10.63
CA LYS A 37 -10.75 -9.34 9.55
C LYS A 37 -11.70 -8.22 10.01
N GLU A 38 -12.36 -8.42 11.15
CA GLU A 38 -13.27 -7.46 11.79
C GLU A 38 -12.56 -6.17 12.22
N TYR A 39 -11.23 -6.24 12.35
CA TYR A 39 -10.36 -5.10 12.69
C TYR A 39 -9.70 -4.48 11.46
N ASN A 40 -10.31 -4.65 10.28
CA ASN A 40 -9.80 -4.05 9.07
C ASN A 40 -9.66 -2.54 9.22
N GLY A 41 -8.47 -2.03 8.92
CA GLY A 41 -8.09 -0.65 9.19
C GLY A 41 -7.64 0.08 7.94
N TYR A 42 -7.62 1.40 8.06
CA TYR A 42 -7.17 2.32 7.05
C TYR A 42 -5.79 2.87 7.43
N LYS A 43 -4.79 2.68 6.57
CA LYS A 43 -3.46 3.25 6.74
C LYS A 43 -3.19 4.23 5.61
N ALA A 44 -2.90 5.49 5.96
CA ALA A 44 -2.52 6.52 5.01
C ALA A 44 -0.99 6.69 4.96
N TYR A 45 -0.47 6.84 3.77
CA TYR A 45 0.95 7.04 3.48
C TYR A 45 1.15 8.37 2.78
N TRP A 46 2.32 8.98 2.98
CA TRP A 46 2.72 10.21 2.34
C TRP A 46 3.51 9.94 1.04
N ASP A 47 3.97 10.98 0.38
CA ASP A 47 4.70 10.92 -0.90
C ASP A 47 6.08 10.25 -0.77
N ASP A 48 6.66 10.25 0.41
CA ASP A 48 7.92 9.55 0.73
C ASP A 48 7.75 8.03 0.89
N GLY A 49 6.51 7.52 0.82
CA GLY A 49 6.17 6.12 1.02
C GLY A 49 6.15 5.70 2.50
N ALA A 50 6.26 6.61 3.45
CA ALA A 50 6.09 6.33 4.86
C ALA A 50 4.63 6.52 5.31
N GLN A 51 4.23 5.82 6.37
CA GLN A 51 2.93 6.03 6.98
C GLN A 51 2.84 7.45 7.54
N MET A 52 1.73 8.14 7.30
CA MET A 52 1.51 9.49 7.80
C MET A 52 1.69 9.58 9.31
N ILE A 53 2.42 10.61 9.73
CA ILE A 53 2.65 10.97 11.12
C ILE A 53 2.23 12.41 11.37
N ALA A 54 2.27 12.84 12.63
CA ALA A 54 1.96 14.23 12.99
C ALA A 54 2.88 15.23 12.26
N PRO A 55 2.32 16.36 11.78
CA PRO A 55 0.95 16.86 11.98
C PRO A 55 -0.07 16.37 10.94
N HIS A 56 0.37 15.68 9.88
CA HIS A 56 -0.46 15.33 8.71
C HIS A 56 -1.59 14.36 9.04
N ASP A 57 -1.33 13.36 9.89
CA ASP A 57 -2.33 12.41 10.37
C ASP A 57 -3.48 13.11 11.10
N LYS A 58 -3.13 14.02 12.04
CA LYS A 58 -4.10 14.80 12.81
C LYS A 58 -4.93 15.74 11.93
N ASN A 59 -4.28 16.38 10.95
CA ASN A 59 -4.94 17.26 10.01
C ASN A 59 -5.94 16.48 9.14
N THR A 60 -5.55 15.31 8.66
CA THR A 60 -6.42 14.43 7.87
C THR A 60 -7.63 13.98 8.69
N ILE A 61 -7.42 13.53 9.94
CA ILE A 61 -8.52 13.13 10.83
C ILE A 61 -9.44 14.32 11.13
N ALA A 62 -8.89 15.52 11.29
CA ALA A 62 -9.70 16.73 11.52
C ALA A 62 -10.62 17.02 10.33
N GLU A 63 -10.16 16.82 9.09
CA GLU A 63 -10.99 16.97 7.89
C GLU A 63 -12.07 15.88 7.80
N VAL A 64 -11.70 14.62 8.08
CA VAL A 64 -12.66 13.50 8.10
C VAL A 64 -13.77 13.74 9.12
N ASN A 65 -13.45 14.26 10.30
CA ASN A 65 -14.42 14.54 11.35
C ASN A 65 -15.40 15.69 11.03
N LYS A 66 -15.15 16.47 9.98
CA LYS A 66 -16.10 17.48 9.47
C LYS A 66 -17.25 16.84 8.69
N ILE A 67 -17.06 15.65 8.17
CA ILE A 67 -18.06 14.89 7.43
C ILE A 67 -19.08 14.36 8.44
N ARG A 68 -20.33 14.82 8.33
CA ARG A 68 -21.40 14.45 9.26
C ARG A 68 -22.42 13.50 8.65
N ASN A 69 -22.54 13.50 7.34
CA ASN A 69 -23.52 12.71 6.61
C ASN A 69 -22.87 12.04 5.41
N ALA A 70 -23.36 10.87 5.02
CA ALA A 70 -22.92 10.18 3.79
C ALA A 70 -23.14 11.04 2.53
N ALA A 71 -24.13 11.93 2.54
CA ALA A 71 -24.40 12.87 1.44
C ALA A 71 -23.26 13.90 1.23
N ASP A 72 -22.42 14.15 2.24
CA ASP A 72 -21.27 15.04 2.14
C ASP A 72 -20.10 14.39 1.38
N ILE A 73 -20.18 13.08 1.15
CA ILE A 73 -19.15 12.29 0.49
C ILE A 73 -19.43 12.24 -1.01
N ARG A 74 -18.44 12.62 -1.82
CA ARG A 74 -18.53 12.51 -3.27
C ARG A 74 -18.16 11.10 -3.72
N PHE A 75 -19.16 10.33 -4.17
CA PHE A 75 -18.95 8.99 -4.72
C PHE A 75 -18.74 8.99 -6.23
N GLU A 76 -19.01 10.10 -6.91
CA GLU A 76 -18.84 10.21 -8.34
C GLU A 76 -17.36 10.35 -8.70
N GLY A 77 -16.84 9.39 -9.44
CA GLY A 77 -15.49 9.37 -9.94
C GLY A 77 -15.44 9.03 -11.44
N LYS A 78 -14.39 9.44 -12.09
CA LYS A 78 -14.13 9.11 -13.49
C LYS A 78 -13.31 7.83 -13.54
N LYS A 79 -13.88 6.75 -14.08
CA LYS A 79 -13.21 5.43 -14.17
C LYS A 79 -11.93 5.47 -14.98
N GLU A 80 -11.85 6.33 -15.99
CA GLU A 80 -10.66 6.56 -16.81
C GLU A 80 -9.46 7.15 -16.04
N LEU A 81 -9.68 7.61 -14.82
CA LEU A 81 -8.61 8.06 -13.92
C LEU A 81 -8.06 6.95 -13.03
N ILE A 82 -8.62 5.75 -13.10
CA ILE A 82 -8.13 4.58 -12.38
C ILE A 82 -7.28 3.76 -13.35
N GLU A 83 -6.01 3.62 -13.02
CA GLU A 83 -5.06 2.77 -13.74
C GLU A 83 -4.73 1.55 -12.88
N LEU A 84 -5.00 0.35 -13.43
CA LEU A 84 -4.63 -0.89 -12.76
C LEU A 84 -3.13 -1.12 -12.91
N ILE A 85 -2.48 -1.45 -11.81
CA ILE A 85 -1.06 -1.79 -11.73
C ILE A 85 -0.89 -3.17 -11.10
N GLY A 86 0.22 -3.84 -11.38
CA GLY A 86 0.48 -5.17 -10.86
C GLY A 86 1.86 -5.66 -11.27
N LYS A 87 1.93 -6.67 -12.11
CA LYS A 87 3.14 -7.40 -12.48
C LYS A 87 4.36 -6.52 -12.79
N GLU A 88 4.19 -5.41 -13.47
CA GLU A 88 5.30 -4.52 -13.83
C GLU A 88 5.94 -3.91 -12.57
N ILE A 89 5.12 -3.49 -11.61
CA ILE A 89 5.61 -2.96 -10.33
C ILE A 89 6.22 -4.09 -9.50
N ASP A 90 5.60 -5.28 -9.47
CA ASP A 90 6.10 -6.47 -8.77
C ASP A 90 7.53 -6.81 -9.23
N GLU A 91 7.76 -6.85 -10.54
CA GLU A 91 9.06 -7.17 -11.14
C GLU A 91 10.13 -6.14 -10.79
N GLN A 92 9.79 -4.85 -10.85
CA GLN A 92 10.70 -3.78 -10.48
C GLN A 92 11.02 -3.82 -8.97
N TYR A 93 10.02 -4.03 -8.13
CA TYR A 93 10.19 -4.16 -6.69
C TYR A 93 11.12 -5.31 -6.32
N ILE A 94 10.91 -6.50 -6.92
CA ILE A 94 11.76 -7.67 -6.70
C ILE A 94 13.18 -7.44 -7.21
N ALA A 95 13.35 -6.77 -8.35
CA ALA A 95 14.66 -6.43 -8.88
C ALA A 95 15.44 -5.52 -7.93
N ASP A 96 14.78 -4.46 -7.43
CA ASP A 96 15.40 -3.51 -6.51
C ASP A 96 15.69 -4.16 -5.14
N LEU A 97 14.83 -5.05 -4.63
CA LEU A 97 15.10 -5.83 -3.41
C LEU A 97 16.37 -6.69 -3.50
N LYS A 98 16.65 -7.25 -4.67
CA LYS A 98 17.88 -8.05 -4.87
C LYS A 98 19.13 -7.21 -4.69
N THR A 99 19.10 -5.92 -5.02
CA THR A 99 20.26 -5.03 -4.89
C THR A 99 20.62 -4.73 -3.45
N VAL A 100 19.65 -4.78 -2.53
CA VAL A 100 19.87 -4.53 -1.10
C VAL A 100 20.12 -5.80 -0.29
N SER A 101 20.13 -6.97 -0.93
CA SER A 101 20.40 -8.25 -0.28
C SER A 101 21.87 -8.35 0.11
N LEU A 102 22.15 -8.50 1.41
CA LEU A 102 23.52 -8.62 1.94
C LEU A 102 24.12 -10.03 1.80
N SER A 103 23.29 -11.05 1.57
CA SER A 103 23.72 -12.45 1.57
C SER A 103 22.95 -13.29 0.55
N PRO A 104 22.99 -12.96 -0.75
CA PRO A 104 22.22 -13.68 -1.77
C PRO A 104 22.58 -15.17 -1.84
N ASP A 105 23.87 -15.51 -1.70
CA ASP A 105 24.34 -16.90 -1.77
C ASP A 105 23.90 -17.75 -0.58
N SER A 106 23.77 -17.16 0.59
CA SER A 106 23.26 -17.84 1.78
C SER A 106 21.80 -18.23 1.64
N ILE A 107 21.02 -17.41 0.96
CA ILE A 107 19.61 -17.68 0.65
C ILE A 107 19.50 -18.78 -0.40
N ALA A 108 20.33 -18.75 -1.45
CA ALA A 108 20.34 -19.74 -2.53
C ALA A 108 20.72 -21.15 -2.04
N ARG A 109 21.57 -21.25 -1.00
CA ARG A 109 22.01 -22.53 -0.41
C ARG A 109 21.01 -23.17 0.55
N ARG A 110 19.96 -22.46 0.99
CA ARG A 110 18.95 -23.01 1.89
C ARG A 110 17.86 -23.73 1.12
N SER A 111 17.78 -25.05 1.31
CA SER A 111 16.75 -25.92 0.73
C SER A 111 15.36 -25.77 1.36
N CYS A 112 15.20 -24.96 2.40
CA CYS A 112 13.94 -24.76 3.11
C CYS A 112 13.61 -23.28 3.24
N ILE A 113 12.95 -22.71 2.22
CA ILE A 113 12.25 -21.44 2.36
C ILE A 113 10.82 -21.77 2.78
N ARG A 114 10.48 -21.51 4.05
CA ARG A 114 9.07 -21.53 4.45
C ARG A 114 8.38 -20.35 3.78
N ARG A 115 7.48 -20.65 2.85
CA ARG A 115 6.60 -19.66 2.24
C ARG A 115 5.60 -19.17 3.31
N PHE A 116 5.83 -18.01 3.85
CA PHE A 116 4.82 -17.32 4.64
C PHE A 116 3.82 -16.68 3.66
N THR A 117 2.67 -17.29 3.54
CA THR A 117 1.55 -16.66 2.85
C THR A 117 0.86 -15.76 3.85
N VAL A 118 1.12 -14.46 3.78
CA VAL A 118 0.28 -13.47 4.47
C VAL A 118 -1.01 -13.41 3.67
N ARG A 119 -2.04 -14.09 4.13
CA ARG A 119 -3.39 -13.89 3.60
C ARG A 119 -3.91 -12.58 4.19
N GLY A 120 -3.76 -11.50 3.44
CA GLY A 120 -4.60 -10.33 3.67
C GLY A 120 -6.02 -10.70 3.21
N TYR A 121 -6.96 -10.71 4.14
CA TYR A 121 -8.38 -10.79 3.78
C TYR A 121 -8.87 -9.37 3.57
N VAL A 122 -9.40 -9.10 2.37
CA VAL A 122 -10.21 -7.93 2.06
C VAL A 122 -11.61 -8.17 2.59
#